data_5071760c6f8702ffc9c1eee7095e4734
#
_entry.id   5071760c6f8702ffc9c1eee7095e4734
#
_cell.length_a   1.000
_cell.length_b   1.000
_cell.length_c   1.000
_cell.angle_alpha   90.00
_cell.angle_beta   90.00
_cell.angle_gamma   90.00
#
_symmetry.space_group_name_H-M   'P 1'
#
loop_
_entity.id
_entity.type
_entity.pdbx_description
1 polymer ?
#
loop_
_entity_poly.entity_id
_entity_poly.type
_entity_poly.pdbx_seq_one_letter_code
_entity_poly.pdbx_strand_id
1 'polypeptide(L)'
;MTPGTIVAELRRRDPLLTTVGWLMIGGLAGAAALAALDTRAILGINPWIKPMKFFSSIAIFLWTMAWFMPEADPRHVRRLHRIRWTIALTMVGEIVLISLQSARGTTSHFNVSTTFNAIVFQAMGGMILANTVAVAMFQRSLRREQPAGRAGYLRGLRLGLLIFVIGSLEGFVMIANLAHSVPRPDGGPGLPFVNWSTTGGDLRIAHFLALHALQLLPLAGFLLDRVWAAGPALRARVVSLGALAWAGVAALVLWLAVMGRPLIAQ
;
A
#
# COMPACT_ATOMS: atom_id res chain seq x y z
N MET A 1 5.11 4.66 -24.05
CA MET A 1 6.44 4.47 -23.42
C MET A 1 6.74 2.98 -23.42
N THR A 2 7.94 2.58 -23.80
CA THR A 2 8.40 1.18 -23.68
C THR A 2 8.76 0.89 -22.20
N PRO A 3 8.80 -0.38 -21.77
CA PRO A 3 9.24 -0.73 -20.41
C PRO A 3 10.59 -0.11 -20.03
N GLY A 4 11.57 -0.11 -20.94
CA GLY A 4 12.88 0.48 -20.71
C GLY A 4 12.84 1.99 -20.46
N THR A 5 11.95 2.72 -21.17
CA THR A 5 11.76 4.16 -20.94
C THR A 5 11.11 4.47 -19.60
N ILE A 6 10.22 3.58 -19.09
CA ILE A 6 9.59 3.74 -17.76
C ILE A 6 10.65 3.57 -16.67
N VAL A 7 11.51 2.55 -16.77
CA VAL A 7 12.59 2.31 -15.79
C VAL A 7 13.57 3.47 -15.76
N ALA A 8 14.00 3.95 -16.93
CA ALA A 8 14.89 5.12 -17.02
C ALA A 8 14.26 6.37 -16.38
N GLU A 9 12.97 6.60 -16.61
CA GLU A 9 12.23 7.71 -16.04
C GLU A 9 12.08 7.58 -14.51
N LEU A 10 11.78 6.41 -13.98
CA LEU A 10 11.74 6.16 -12.53
C LEU A 10 13.08 6.48 -11.87
N ARG A 11 14.20 6.00 -12.47
CA ARG A 11 15.57 6.29 -11.98
C ARG A 11 15.88 7.78 -12.00
N ARG A 12 15.46 8.48 -13.04
CA ARG A 12 15.64 9.93 -13.15
C ARG A 12 14.87 10.69 -12.08
N ARG A 13 13.66 10.22 -11.73
CA ARG A 13 12.77 10.84 -10.74
C ARG A 13 13.23 10.63 -9.32
N ASP A 14 13.52 9.39 -8.94
CA ASP A 14 14.08 9.05 -7.63
C ASP A 14 14.89 7.75 -7.71
N PRO A 15 16.23 7.82 -7.75
CA PRO A 15 17.08 6.65 -7.87
C PRO A 15 17.03 5.75 -6.62
N LEU A 16 16.85 6.31 -5.41
CA LEU A 16 16.80 5.52 -4.17
C LEU A 16 15.57 4.61 -4.16
N LEU A 17 14.37 5.20 -4.26
CA LEU A 17 13.13 4.43 -4.22
C LEU A 17 13.03 3.45 -5.40
N THR A 18 13.53 3.83 -6.57
CA THR A 18 13.58 2.94 -7.72
C THR A 18 14.47 1.72 -7.48
N THR A 19 15.66 1.93 -6.93
CA THR A 19 16.60 0.83 -6.64
C THR A 19 16.05 -0.10 -5.57
N VAL A 20 15.50 0.44 -4.47
CA VAL A 20 14.88 -0.37 -3.42
C VAL A 20 13.67 -1.15 -3.99
N GLY A 21 12.88 -0.54 -4.88
CA GLY A 21 11.79 -1.25 -5.58
C GLY A 21 12.28 -2.45 -6.39
N TRP A 22 13.43 -2.34 -7.08
CA TRP A 22 14.03 -3.49 -7.77
C TRP A 22 14.57 -4.56 -6.81
N LEU A 23 15.12 -4.17 -5.66
CA LEU A 23 15.48 -5.12 -4.61
C LEU A 23 14.26 -5.91 -4.11
N MET A 24 13.09 -5.27 -4.04
CA MET A 24 11.84 -5.98 -3.70
C MET A 24 11.48 -7.02 -4.77
N ILE A 25 11.68 -6.74 -6.05
CA ILE A 25 11.46 -7.75 -7.12
C ILE A 25 12.42 -8.93 -6.99
N GLY A 26 13.69 -8.67 -6.67
CA GLY A 26 14.64 -9.75 -6.34
C GLY A 26 14.19 -10.58 -5.14
N GLY A 27 13.73 -9.92 -4.07
CA GLY A 27 13.17 -10.57 -2.88
C GLY A 27 11.91 -11.39 -3.19
N LEU A 28 11.03 -10.90 -4.08
CA LEU A 28 9.86 -11.64 -4.57
C LEU A 28 10.26 -12.95 -5.24
N ALA A 29 11.27 -12.91 -6.13
CA ALA A 29 11.78 -14.11 -6.78
C ALA A 29 12.36 -15.11 -5.76
N GLY A 30 13.13 -14.61 -4.78
CA GLY A 30 13.63 -15.43 -3.67
C GLY A 30 12.52 -16.06 -2.83
N ALA A 31 11.50 -15.27 -2.46
CA ALA A 31 10.35 -15.78 -1.71
C ALA A 31 9.53 -16.82 -2.51
N ALA A 32 9.41 -16.64 -3.83
CA ALA A 32 8.75 -17.61 -4.70
C ALA A 32 9.53 -18.95 -4.77
N ALA A 33 10.86 -18.89 -4.87
CA ALA A 33 11.71 -20.09 -4.81
C ALA A 33 11.58 -20.81 -3.46
N LEU A 34 11.58 -20.07 -2.35
CA LEU A 34 11.38 -20.63 -1.01
C LEU A 34 9.96 -21.20 -0.84
N ALA A 35 8.94 -20.59 -1.43
CA ALA A 35 7.58 -21.12 -1.40
C ALA A 35 7.46 -22.49 -2.09
N ALA A 36 8.25 -22.73 -3.13
CA ALA A 36 8.30 -24.03 -3.82
C ALA A 36 9.01 -25.12 -3.02
N LEU A 37 9.91 -24.76 -2.11
CA LEU A 37 10.73 -25.68 -1.33
C LEU A 37 10.20 -25.92 0.10
N ASP A 38 9.46 -24.97 0.66
CA ASP A 38 8.98 -25.00 2.04
C ASP A 38 7.58 -25.60 2.12
N THR A 39 7.47 -26.77 2.71
CA THR A 39 6.20 -27.51 2.87
C THR A 39 5.42 -27.14 4.13
N ARG A 40 5.97 -26.28 4.99
CA ARG A 40 5.29 -25.82 6.21
C ARG A 40 4.07 -24.98 5.90
N ALA A 41 3.17 -24.86 6.86
CA ALA A 41 2.00 -23.99 6.79
C ALA A 41 1.92 -23.08 8.02
N ILE A 42 1.54 -21.81 7.79
CA ILE A 42 1.16 -20.84 8.83
C ILE A 42 -0.28 -20.47 8.57
N LEU A 43 -1.18 -20.73 9.53
CA LEU A 43 -2.63 -20.50 9.37
C LEU A 43 -3.18 -21.13 8.07
N GLY A 44 -2.73 -22.36 7.74
CA GLY A 44 -3.22 -23.12 6.60
C GLY A 44 -2.64 -22.73 5.23
N ILE A 45 -1.72 -21.78 5.15
CA ILE A 45 -1.08 -21.36 3.89
C ILE A 45 0.44 -21.43 3.97
N ASN A 46 1.10 -21.60 2.81
CA ASN A 46 2.56 -21.62 2.74
C ASN A 46 3.14 -20.31 3.33
N PRO A 47 4.20 -20.39 4.19
CA PRO A 47 4.77 -19.26 4.91
C PRO A 47 5.21 -18.10 4.01
N TRP A 48 5.66 -18.40 2.79
CA TRP A 48 6.25 -17.44 1.86
C TRP A 48 5.22 -16.67 1.01
N ILE A 49 3.94 -17.07 1.00
CA ILE A 49 2.88 -16.34 0.31
C ILE A 49 2.74 -14.91 0.87
N LYS A 50 2.85 -14.73 2.20
CA LYS A 50 2.76 -13.40 2.80
C LYS A 50 3.96 -12.51 2.39
N PRO A 51 5.22 -12.93 2.51
CA PRO A 51 6.36 -12.19 1.94
C PRO A 51 6.19 -11.86 0.46
N MET A 52 5.75 -12.79 -0.39
CA MET A 52 5.53 -12.52 -1.82
C MET A 52 4.55 -11.38 -2.06
N LYS A 53 3.42 -11.36 -1.35
CA LYS A 53 2.44 -10.26 -1.44
C LYS A 53 3.05 -8.91 -1.02
N PHE A 54 3.82 -8.91 0.08
CA PHE A 54 4.44 -7.69 0.57
C PHE A 54 5.58 -7.20 -0.33
N PHE A 55 6.43 -8.07 -0.84
CA PHE A 55 7.45 -7.71 -1.83
C PHE A 55 6.82 -7.05 -3.05
N SER A 56 5.74 -7.61 -3.59
CA SER A 56 5.03 -7.06 -4.75
C SER A 56 4.43 -5.69 -4.44
N SER A 57 3.70 -5.56 -3.34
CA SER A 57 3.01 -4.31 -2.98
C SER A 57 3.99 -3.20 -2.60
N ILE A 58 5.08 -3.52 -1.90
CA ILE A 58 6.15 -2.56 -1.56
C ILE A 58 6.86 -2.08 -2.84
N ALA A 59 7.15 -2.96 -3.80
CA ALA A 59 7.75 -2.56 -5.07
C ALA A 59 6.86 -1.54 -5.81
N ILE A 60 5.56 -1.84 -5.94
CA ILE A 60 4.58 -0.96 -6.57
C ILE A 60 4.49 0.37 -5.82
N PHE A 61 4.43 0.35 -4.50
CA PHE A 61 4.39 1.55 -3.66
C PHE A 61 5.64 2.42 -3.84
N LEU A 62 6.83 1.84 -3.78
CA LEU A 62 8.10 2.56 -3.93
C LEU A 62 8.22 3.20 -5.32
N TRP A 63 7.86 2.48 -6.39
CA TRP A 63 7.88 3.04 -7.74
C TRP A 63 6.81 4.12 -7.94
N THR A 64 5.64 3.97 -7.31
CA THR A 64 4.61 5.01 -7.30
C THR A 64 5.13 6.28 -6.61
N MET A 65 5.75 6.15 -5.44
CA MET A 65 6.34 7.29 -4.73
C MET A 65 7.52 7.90 -5.50
N ALA A 66 8.38 7.09 -6.10
CA ALA A 66 9.46 7.58 -6.98
C ALA A 66 8.90 8.41 -8.13
N TRP A 67 7.79 7.96 -8.74
CA TRP A 67 7.11 8.69 -9.81
C TRP A 67 6.59 10.04 -9.34
N PHE A 68 6.11 10.15 -8.11
CA PHE A 68 5.51 11.36 -7.55
C PHE A 68 6.53 12.36 -6.99
N MET A 69 7.76 11.95 -6.66
CA MET A 69 8.76 12.83 -6.03
C MET A 69 8.95 14.19 -6.72
N PRO A 70 8.98 14.31 -8.07
CA PRO A 70 9.12 15.60 -8.75
C PRO A 70 7.90 16.52 -8.66
N GLU A 71 6.75 16.02 -8.19
CA GLU A 71 5.54 16.83 -8.03
C GLU A 71 5.60 17.70 -6.76
N ALA A 72 6.57 17.44 -5.88
CA ALA A 72 6.81 18.25 -4.70
C ALA A 72 7.52 19.57 -5.04
N ASP A 73 7.31 20.57 -4.19
CA ASP A 73 7.97 21.87 -4.31
C ASP A 73 9.48 21.74 -4.02
N PRO A 74 10.37 22.14 -4.95
CA PRO A 74 11.82 22.07 -4.79
C PRO A 74 12.35 22.80 -3.54
N ARG A 75 11.60 23.78 -3.03
CA ARG A 75 11.96 24.49 -1.79
C ARG A 75 12.03 23.56 -0.57
N HIS A 76 11.39 22.39 -0.63
CA HIS A 76 11.36 21.42 0.45
C HIS A 76 12.42 20.32 0.33
N VAL A 77 13.56 20.55 -0.34
CA VAL A 77 14.58 19.53 -0.63
C VAL A 77 15.02 18.71 0.57
N ARG A 78 15.28 19.36 1.72
CA ARG A 78 15.71 18.67 2.96
C ARG A 78 14.60 17.77 3.51
N ARG A 79 13.33 18.22 3.44
CA ARG A 79 12.17 17.44 3.85
C ARG A 79 11.98 16.24 2.93
N LEU A 80 12.07 16.43 1.62
CA LEU A 80 11.96 15.36 0.64
C LEU A 80 13.06 14.32 0.79
N HIS A 81 14.27 14.73 1.12
CA HIS A 81 15.36 13.81 1.45
C HIS A 81 15.00 12.91 2.65
N ARG A 82 14.49 13.48 3.74
CA ARG A 82 14.05 12.71 4.91
C ARG A 82 12.88 11.77 4.54
N ILE A 83 11.88 12.26 3.82
CA ILE A 83 10.71 11.47 3.39
C ILE A 83 11.14 10.23 2.61
N ARG A 84 11.99 10.38 1.58
CA ARG A 84 12.41 9.23 0.75
C ARG A 84 13.20 8.18 1.55
N TRP A 85 14.09 8.62 2.44
CA TRP A 85 14.83 7.70 3.30
C TRP A 85 13.93 7.02 4.33
N THR A 86 12.99 7.74 4.94
CA THR A 86 12.02 7.13 5.86
C THR A 86 11.21 6.05 5.13
N ILE A 87 10.67 6.35 3.94
CA ILE A 87 9.92 5.38 3.14
C ILE A 87 10.80 4.16 2.81
N ALA A 88 12.02 4.38 2.31
CA ALA A 88 12.92 3.28 1.94
C ALA A 88 13.26 2.38 3.14
N LEU A 89 13.67 2.98 4.27
CA LEU A 89 14.10 2.22 5.45
C LEU A 89 12.94 1.49 6.12
N THR A 90 11.77 2.12 6.24
CA THR A 90 10.60 1.46 6.85
C THR A 90 10.12 0.31 6.00
N MET A 91 10.08 0.45 4.67
CA MET A 91 9.64 -0.63 3.77
C MET A 91 10.64 -1.80 3.73
N VAL A 92 11.95 -1.52 3.80
CA VAL A 92 12.96 -2.58 3.94
C VAL A 92 12.84 -3.27 5.31
N GLY A 93 12.68 -2.51 6.39
CA GLY A 93 12.49 -3.06 7.73
C GLY A 93 11.25 -3.96 7.81
N GLU A 94 10.12 -3.50 7.26
CA GLU A 94 8.88 -4.28 7.21
C GLU A 94 9.09 -5.65 6.54
N ILE A 95 9.63 -5.65 5.33
CA ILE A 95 9.76 -6.91 4.59
C ILE A 95 10.80 -7.86 5.21
N VAL A 96 11.85 -7.32 5.82
CA VAL A 96 12.83 -8.10 6.57
C VAL A 96 12.16 -8.80 7.75
N LEU A 97 11.37 -8.09 8.55
CA LEU A 97 10.68 -8.68 9.71
C LEU A 97 9.58 -9.67 9.29
N ILE A 98 8.84 -9.38 8.21
CA ILE A 98 7.85 -10.32 7.66
C ILE A 98 8.54 -11.62 7.21
N SER A 99 9.65 -11.50 6.47
CA SER A 99 10.41 -12.64 5.95
C SER A 99 11.07 -13.45 7.09
N LEU A 100 11.60 -12.77 8.11
CA LEU A 100 12.14 -13.39 9.31
C LEU A 100 11.08 -14.25 10.02
N GLN A 101 9.88 -13.73 10.24
CA GLN A 101 8.82 -14.49 10.90
C GLN A 101 8.31 -15.66 10.05
N SER A 102 8.26 -15.49 8.73
CA SER A 102 7.96 -16.59 7.81
C SER A 102 9.02 -17.70 7.87
N ALA A 103 10.30 -17.36 7.89
CA ALA A 103 11.40 -18.29 8.04
C ALA A 103 11.34 -19.03 9.40
N ARG A 104 10.91 -18.35 10.47
CA ARG A 104 10.68 -18.95 11.79
C ARG A 104 9.41 -19.80 11.90
N GLY A 105 8.56 -19.85 10.86
CA GLY A 105 7.32 -20.61 10.85
C GLY A 105 6.22 -20.02 11.74
N THR A 106 6.20 -18.69 11.94
CA THR A 106 5.21 -18.02 12.79
C THR A 106 4.63 -16.78 12.12
N THR A 107 3.52 -16.27 12.66
CA THR A 107 2.88 -15.07 12.15
C THR A 107 3.71 -13.82 12.44
N SER A 108 3.74 -12.86 11.50
CA SER A 108 4.44 -11.58 11.66
C SER A 108 3.61 -10.51 12.35
N HIS A 109 2.28 -10.50 12.14
CA HIS A 109 1.36 -9.50 12.70
C HIS A 109 0.53 -10.15 13.80
N PHE A 110 0.10 -9.34 14.78
CA PHE A 110 -0.75 -9.72 15.92
C PHE A 110 -0.15 -10.85 16.78
N ASN A 111 1.13 -11.10 16.65
CA ASN A 111 1.82 -12.16 17.36
C ASN A 111 2.45 -11.62 18.65
N VAL A 112 1.81 -11.91 19.76
CA VAL A 112 2.26 -11.57 21.12
C VAL A 112 2.59 -12.81 21.95
N SER A 113 2.79 -13.96 21.29
CA SER A 113 3.01 -15.24 21.97
C SER A 113 4.34 -15.33 22.74
N THR A 114 5.32 -14.50 22.37
CA THR A 114 6.58 -14.36 23.09
C THR A 114 6.99 -12.89 23.08
N THR A 115 7.88 -12.49 24.01
CA THR A 115 8.44 -11.12 24.05
C THR A 115 9.08 -10.72 22.73
N PHE A 116 9.84 -11.63 22.09
CA PHE A 116 10.44 -11.35 20.78
C PHE A 116 9.39 -11.09 19.70
N ASN A 117 8.34 -11.91 19.60
CA ASN A 117 7.28 -11.71 18.62
C ASN A 117 6.51 -10.41 18.86
N ALA A 118 6.24 -10.06 20.11
CA ALA A 118 5.61 -8.80 20.48
C ALA A 118 6.47 -7.58 20.08
N ILE A 119 7.79 -7.63 20.30
CA ILE A 119 8.72 -6.58 19.88
C ILE A 119 8.72 -6.44 18.36
N VAL A 120 8.79 -7.54 17.61
CA VAL A 120 8.73 -7.54 16.14
C VAL A 120 7.44 -6.88 15.67
N PHE A 121 6.28 -7.29 16.21
CA PHE A 121 4.98 -6.73 15.84
C PHE A 121 4.89 -5.23 16.13
N GLN A 122 5.36 -4.77 17.30
CA GLN A 122 5.35 -3.34 17.64
C GLN A 122 6.31 -2.53 16.78
N ALA A 123 7.51 -3.06 16.48
CA ALA A 123 8.46 -2.41 15.59
C ALA A 123 7.88 -2.19 14.19
N MET A 124 7.16 -3.20 13.66
CA MET A 124 6.46 -3.09 12.39
C MET A 124 5.35 -2.03 12.44
N GLY A 125 4.53 -2.01 13.48
CA GLY A 125 3.52 -0.96 13.68
C GLY A 125 4.12 0.45 13.71
N GLY A 126 5.25 0.63 14.40
CA GLY A 126 5.99 1.89 14.45
C GLY A 126 6.56 2.30 13.07
N MET A 127 7.08 1.35 12.30
CA MET A 127 7.59 1.63 10.94
C MET A 127 6.47 2.04 9.99
N ILE A 128 5.31 1.36 10.02
CA ILE A 128 4.15 1.74 9.19
C ILE A 128 3.62 3.12 9.60
N LEU A 129 3.58 3.45 10.88
CA LEU A 129 3.19 4.79 11.33
C LEU A 129 4.17 5.85 10.81
N ALA A 130 5.48 5.61 10.90
CA ALA A 130 6.51 6.51 10.38
C ALA A 130 6.38 6.69 8.85
N ASN A 131 6.12 5.59 8.11
CA ASN A 131 5.85 5.65 6.67
C ASN A 131 4.59 6.47 6.35
N THR A 132 3.50 6.26 7.08
CA THR A 132 2.24 7.01 6.90
C THR A 132 2.45 8.51 7.14
N VAL A 133 3.19 8.87 8.18
CA VAL A 133 3.57 10.26 8.46
C VAL A 133 4.44 10.83 7.34
N ALA A 134 5.40 10.07 6.81
CA ALA A 134 6.23 10.50 5.69
C ALA A 134 5.39 10.77 4.43
N VAL A 135 4.41 9.92 4.10
CA VAL A 135 3.49 10.14 2.99
C VAL A 135 2.60 11.36 3.22
N ALA A 136 2.08 11.57 4.43
CA ALA A 136 1.32 12.76 4.78
C ALA A 136 2.17 14.05 4.67
N MET A 137 3.44 13.98 5.07
CA MET A 137 4.39 15.08 4.88
C MET A 137 4.69 15.34 3.40
N PHE A 138 4.79 14.30 2.58
CA PHE A 138 4.93 14.42 1.13
C PHE A 138 3.72 15.13 0.51
N GLN A 139 2.50 14.75 0.87
CA GLN A 139 1.28 15.40 0.41
C GLN A 139 1.27 16.90 0.70
N ARG A 140 1.73 17.31 1.90
CA ARG A 140 1.87 18.73 2.28
C ARG A 140 2.99 19.46 1.55
N SER A 141 3.90 18.71 0.93
CA SER A 141 5.03 19.26 0.17
C SER A 141 4.74 19.41 -1.32
N LEU A 142 3.56 19.01 -1.81
CA LEU A 142 3.18 19.14 -3.21
C LEU A 142 3.11 20.62 -3.64
N ARG A 143 3.51 20.90 -4.88
CA ARG A 143 3.40 22.24 -5.48
C ARG A 143 1.96 22.72 -5.44
N ARG A 144 1.77 24.00 -5.12
CA ARG A 144 0.44 24.61 -5.10
C ARG A 144 -0.07 24.91 -6.53
N GLU A 145 0.82 25.28 -7.41
CA GLU A 145 0.53 25.56 -8.82
C GLU A 145 0.06 24.32 -9.55
N GLN A 146 -1.01 24.44 -10.31
CA GLN A 146 -1.62 23.35 -11.04
C GLN A 146 -1.72 23.75 -12.53
N PRO A 147 -0.78 23.30 -13.38
CA PRO A 147 -0.88 23.49 -14.81
C PRO A 147 -2.20 22.93 -15.34
N ALA A 148 -2.93 23.72 -16.12
CA ALA A 148 -4.27 23.39 -16.60
C ALA A 148 -4.33 22.04 -17.36
N GLY A 149 -3.24 21.70 -18.08
CA GLY A 149 -3.13 20.43 -18.81
C GLY A 149 -3.01 19.19 -17.95
N ARG A 150 -2.82 19.34 -16.61
CA ARG A 150 -2.61 18.24 -15.65
C ARG A 150 -3.59 18.28 -14.46
N ALA A 151 -4.72 18.97 -14.63
CA ALA A 151 -5.65 19.21 -13.52
C ALA A 151 -6.26 17.93 -12.96
N GLY A 152 -6.60 16.97 -13.82
CA GLY A 152 -7.11 15.66 -13.43
C GLY A 152 -6.07 14.85 -12.68
N TYR A 153 -4.86 14.73 -13.24
CA TYR A 153 -3.74 14.00 -12.61
C TYR A 153 -3.40 14.56 -11.22
N LEU A 154 -3.21 15.88 -11.11
CA LEU A 154 -2.82 16.51 -9.84
C LEU A 154 -3.94 16.43 -8.79
N ARG A 155 -5.19 16.48 -9.22
CA ARG A 155 -6.34 16.25 -8.34
C ARG A 155 -6.36 14.79 -7.85
N GLY A 156 -6.16 13.83 -8.76
CA GLY A 156 -6.07 12.41 -8.42
C GLY A 156 -4.92 12.11 -7.47
N LEU A 157 -3.74 12.70 -7.70
CA LEU A 157 -2.58 12.57 -6.83
C LEU A 157 -2.89 13.03 -5.38
N ARG A 158 -3.50 14.21 -5.21
CA ARG A 158 -3.83 14.75 -3.89
C ARG A 158 -4.86 13.89 -3.15
N LEU A 159 -5.91 13.48 -3.85
CA LEU A 159 -6.97 12.66 -3.27
C LEU A 159 -6.51 11.22 -3.03
N GLY A 160 -5.70 10.66 -3.94
CA GLY A 160 -5.09 9.35 -3.77
C GLY A 160 -4.19 9.27 -2.55
N LEU A 161 -3.32 10.28 -2.35
CA LEU A 161 -2.49 10.38 -1.14
C LEU A 161 -3.33 10.54 0.14
N LEU A 162 -4.41 11.33 0.09
CA LEU A 162 -5.29 11.52 1.24
C LEU A 162 -5.98 10.21 1.63
N ILE A 163 -6.58 9.52 0.67
CA ILE A 163 -7.27 8.25 0.92
C ILE A 163 -6.27 7.17 1.36
N PHE A 164 -5.07 7.14 0.78
CA PHE A 164 -3.99 6.26 1.22
C PHE A 164 -3.62 6.48 2.70
N VAL A 165 -3.46 7.74 3.14
CA VAL A 165 -3.14 8.07 4.54
C VAL A 165 -4.28 7.63 5.47
N ILE A 166 -5.53 7.91 5.11
CA ILE A 166 -6.71 7.48 5.88
C ILE A 166 -6.77 5.94 5.95
N GLY A 167 -6.58 5.26 4.81
CA GLY A 167 -6.57 3.81 4.74
C GLY A 167 -5.40 3.17 5.50
N SER A 168 -4.24 3.83 5.56
CA SER A 168 -3.14 3.37 6.41
C SER A 168 -3.49 3.43 7.89
N LEU A 169 -4.23 4.46 8.32
CA LEU A 169 -4.71 4.59 9.70
C LEU A 169 -5.82 3.58 10.03
N GLU A 170 -6.62 3.16 9.05
CA GLU A 170 -7.60 2.08 9.21
C GLU A 170 -6.94 0.77 9.68
N GLY A 171 -5.67 0.53 9.33
CA GLY A 171 -4.88 -0.59 9.84
C GLY A 171 -4.88 -0.70 11.38
N PHE A 172 -5.08 0.39 12.13
CA PHE A 172 -5.23 0.35 13.58
C PHE A 172 -6.50 -0.38 14.04
N VAL A 173 -7.55 -0.47 13.20
CA VAL A 173 -8.73 -1.28 13.49
C VAL A 173 -8.35 -2.77 13.56
N MET A 174 -7.48 -3.23 12.65
CA MET A 174 -6.95 -4.60 12.68
C MET A 174 -6.07 -4.84 13.91
N ILE A 175 -5.28 -3.85 14.33
CA ILE A 175 -4.48 -3.93 15.56
C ILE A 175 -5.36 -4.04 16.79
N ALA A 176 -6.41 -3.23 16.88
CA ALA A 176 -7.36 -3.27 18.00
C ALA A 176 -8.12 -4.61 18.08
N ASN A 177 -8.40 -5.21 16.92
CA ASN A 177 -9.05 -6.52 16.81
C ASN A 177 -8.07 -7.70 17.00
N LEU A 178 -6.75 -7.46 16.96
CA LEU A 178 -5.67 -8.48 16.95
C LEU A 178 -5.85 -9.55 15.88
N ALA A 179 -6.60 -9.27 14.83
CA ALA A 179 -6.88 -10.17 13.71
C ALA A 179 -7.31 -9.38 12.48
N HIS A 180 -7.24 -10.02 11.31
CA HIS A 180 -7.75 -9.46 10.07
C HIS A 180 -9.25 -9.71 9.90
N SER A 181 -9.76 -10.80 10.49
CA SER A 181 -11.14 -11.29 10.31
C SER A 181 -12.03 -10.96 11.52
N VAL A 182 -13.33 -10.75 11.28
CA VAL A 182 -14.34 -10.41 12.30
C VAL A 182 -15.58 -11.28 12.07
N PRO A 183 -16.18 -11.89 13.08
CA PRO A 183 -15.75 -12.05 14.46
C PRO A 183 -14.80 -13.24 14.66
N ARG A 184 -14.47 -13.95 13.60
CA ARG A 184 -13.69 -15.20 13.65
C ARG A 184 -12.18 -14.92 13.64
N PRO A 185 -11.38 -15.79 14.27
CA PRO A 185 -9.92 -15.68 14.21
C PRO A 185 -9.42 -15.92 12.78
N ASP A 186 -8.21 -15.44 12.49
CA ASP A 186 -7.52 -15.71 11.21
C ASP A 186 -7.22 -17.21 11.03
N GLY A 187 -7.10 -17.66 9.77
CA GLY A 187 -6.77 -19.05 9.42
C GLY A 187 -7.97 -19.91 9.00
N GLY A 188 -9.18 -19.34 8.95
CA GLY A 188 -10.35 -19.99 8.35
C GLY A 188 -10.34 -20.02 6.82
N PRO A 189 -11.42 -20.53 6.18
CA PRO A 189 -11.58 -20.53 4.72
C PRO A 189 -11.38 -19.14 4.13
N GLY A 190 -10.61 -19.04 3.04
CA GLY A 190 -10.28 -17.79 2.39
C GLY A 190 -10.03 -17.93 0.91
N LEU A 191 -10.10 -16.83 0.17
CA LEU A 191 -9.85 -16.80 -1.26
C LEU A 191 -8.39 -17.20 -1.58
N PRO A 192 -8.17 -17.94 -2.68
CA PRO A 192 -6.81 -18.31 -3.09
C PRO A 192 -5.87 -17.10 -3.16
N PHE A 193 -4.64 -17.28 -2.76
CA PHE A 193 -3.55 -16.30 -2.74
C PHE A 193 -3.76 -15.11 -1.79
N VAL A 194 -4.87 -14.36 -1.91
CA VAL A 194 -5.13 -13.20 -1.04
C VAL A 194 -5.53 -13.62 0.38
N ASN A 195 -6.09 -14.81 0.53
CA ASN A 195 -6.55 -15.39 1.78
C ASN A 195 -7.57 -14.50 2.52
N TRP A 196 -8.41 -13.81 1.77
CA TRP A 196 -9.53 -13.05 2.35
C TRP A 196 -10.61 -13.98 2.83
N SER A 197 -11.12 -13.74 4.03
CA SER A 197 -12.13 -14.60 4.64
C SER A 197 -13.41 -14.69 3.78
N THR A 198 -13.90 -15.92 3.58
CA THR A 198 -15.16 -16.20 2.90
C THR A 198 -16.31 -16.53 3.87
N THR A 199 -16.01 -16.59 5.18
CA THR A 199 -16.97 -16.97 6.23
C THR A 199 -17.21 -15.89 7.29
N GLY A 200 -16.43 -14.80 7.23
CA GLY A 200 -16.53 -13.64 8.14
C GLY A 200 -16.12 -12.35 7.44
N GLY A 201 -16.29 -11.22 8.10
CA GLY A 201 -15.78 -9.94 7.61
C GLY A 201 -14.26 -9.94 7.54
N ASP A 202 -13.68 -9.29 6.52
CA ASP A 202 -12.24 -9.19 6.35
C ASP A 202 -11.82 -7.72 6.17
N LEU A 203 -11.16 -7.18 7.19
CA LEU A 203 -10.72 -5.78 7.26
C LEU A 203 -9.67 -5.44 6.19
N ARG A 204 -8.91 -6.45 5.72
CA ARG A 204 -7.87 -6.25 4.69
C ARG A 204 -8.43 -5.76 3.37
N ILE A 205 -9.70 -6.06 3.04
CA ILE A 205 -10.30 -5.67 1.75
C ILE A 205 -10.48 -4.16 1.68
N ALA A 206 -11.03 -3.55 2.74
CA ALA A 206 -11.18 -2.09 2.83
C ALA A 206 -9.81 -1.40 2.82
N HIS A 207 -8.86 -1.92 3.59
CA HIS A 207 -7.48 -1.44 3.64
C HIS A 207 -6.82 -1.50 2.25
N PHE A 208 -6.95 -2.61 1.54
CA PHE A 208 -6.45 -2.79 0.18
C PHE A 208 -7.03 -1.75 -0.78
N LEU A 209 -8.36 -1.55 -0.77
CA LEU A 209 -9.02 -0.55 -1.61
C LEU A 209 -8.49 0.85 -1.31
N ALA A 210 -8.41 1.23 -0.04
CA ALA A 210 -7.95 2.56 0.35
C ALA A 210 -6.47 2.81 -0.03
N LEU A 211 -5.58 1.83 0.14
CA LEU A 211 -4.19 1.97 -0.27
C LEU A 211 -4.02 2.11 -1.78
N HIS A 212 -4.83 1.41 -2.58
CA HIS A 212 -4.74 1.46 -4.05
C HIS A 212 -5.32 2.73 -4.67
N ALA A 213 -6.02 3.57 -3.92
CA ALA A 213 -6.38 4.92 -4.36
C ALA A 213 -5.15 5.74 -4.77
N LEU A 214 -3.98 5.44 -4.17
CA LEU A 214 -2.69 6.06 -4.48
C LEU A 214 -2.29 5.88 -5.95
N GLN A 215 -2.59 4.75 -6.56
CA GLN A 215 -2.29 4.46 -7.97
C GLN A 215 -3.46 4.82 -8.87
N LEU A 216 -4.67 4.40 -8.51
CA LEU A 216 -5.83 4.46 -9.40
C LEU A 216 -6.31 5.89 -9.68
N LEU A 217 -6.35 6.76 -8.66
CA LEU A 217 -6.86 8.11 -8.86
C LEU A 217 -5.92 9.00 -9.69
N PRO A 218 -4.59 9.01 -9.48
CA PRO A 218 -3.69 9.75 -10.38
C PRO A 218 -3.71 9.19 -11.81
N LEU A 219 -3.79 7.87 -11.97
CA LEU A 219 -3.87 7.23 -13.29
C LEU A 219 -5.16 7.64 -14.02
N ALA A 220 -6.32 7.56 -13.35
CA ALA A 220 -7.59 8.00 -13.90
C ALA A 220 -7.54 9.49 -14.31
N GLY A 221 -7.00 10.34 -13.45
CA GLY A 221 -6.82 11.76 -13.74
C GLY A 221 -5.89 12.01 -14.92
N PHE A 222 -4.80 11.27 -15.02
CA PHE A 222 -3.87 11.33 -16.15
C PHE A 222 -4.53 10.91 -17.47
N LEU A 223 -5.33 9.85 -17.45
CA LEU A 223 -6.06 9.38 -18.64
C LEU A 223 -7.08 10.43 -19.09
N LEU A 224 -7.86 10.99 -18.16
CA LEU A 224 -8.82 12.06 -18.46
C LEU A 224 -8.12 13.30 -19.03
N ASP A 225 -6.95 13.67 -18.51
CA ASP A 225 -6.17 14.80 -19.03
C ASP A 225 -5.68 14.55 -20.47
N ARG A 226 -5.50 13.28 -20.88
CA ARG A 226 -5.02 12.92 -22.23
C ARG A 226 -6.13 12.73 -23.26
N VAL A 227 -7.25 12.11 -22.86
CA VAL A 227 -8.24 11.63 -23.82
C VAL A 227 -9.50 12.51 -23.87
N TRP A 228 -9.71 13.38 -22.89
CA TRP A 228 -10.94 14.17 -22.80
C TRP A 228 -10.68 15.67 -22.97
N ALA A 229 -11.25 16.26 -24.00
CA ALA A 229 -11.10 17.66 -24.35
C ALA A 229 -11.85 18.64 -23.41
N ALA A 230 -12.43 18.16 -22.31
CA ALA A 230 -13.12 19.00 -21.32
C ALA A 230 -12.18 20.00 -20.64
N GLY A 231 -12.75 21.07 -20.11
CA GLY A 231 -11.99 22.06 -19.35
C GLY A 231 -11.37 21.49 -18.07
N PRO A 232 -10.26 22.09 -17.57
CA PRO A 232 -9.49 21.57 -16.44
C PRO A 232 -10.34 21.44 -15.15
N ALA A 233 -11.25 22.36 -14.91
CA ALA A 233 -12.15 22.33 -13.75
C ALA A 233 -13.09 21.11 -13.78
N LEU A 234 -13.62 20.78 -14.96
CA LEU A 234 -14.54 19.64 -15.11
C LEU A 234 -13.79 18.32 -14.93
N ARG A 235 -12.59 18.17 -15.51
CA ARG A 235 -11.73 16.98 -15.31
C ARG A 235 -11.40 16.77 -13.82
N ALA A 236 -11.02 17.84 -13.11
CA ALA A 236 -10.75 17.79 -11.68
C ALA A 236 -12.01 17.43 -10.86
N ARG A 237 -13.20 17.91 -11.24
CA ARG A 237 -14.47 17.54 -10.60
C ARG A 237 -14.79 16.06 -10.78
N VAL A 238 -14.66 15.52 -11.99
CA VAL A 238 -14.92 14.11 -12.27
C VAL A 238 -13.97 13.20 -11.46
N VAL A 239 -12.69 13.55 -11.38
CA VAL A 239 -11.75 12.83 -10.51
C VAL A 239 -12.15 12.93 -9.04
N SER A 240 -12.66 14.08 -8.59
CA SER A 240 -13.11 14.23 -7.19
C SER A 240 -14.34 13.38 -6.89
N LEU A 241 -15.30 13.30 -7.81
CA LEU A 241 -16.46 12.42 -7.68
C LEU A 241 -16.06 10.95 -7.69
N GLY A 242 -15.12 10.55 -8.56
CA GLY A 242 -14.56 9.22 -8.58
C GLY A 242 -13.84 8.87 -7.28
N ALA A 243 -13.09 9.82 -6.71
CA ALA A 243 -12.43 9.63 -5.41
C ALA A 243 -13.43 9.47 -4.25
N LEU A 244 -14.51 10.26 -4.26
CA LEU A 244 -15.60 10.15 -3.27
C LEU A 244 -16.30 8.79 -3.38
N ALA A 245 -16.63 8.36 -4.60
CA ALA A 245 -17.23 7.05 -4.84
C ALA A 245 -16.30 5.92 -4.36
N TRP A 246 -15.01 6.00 -4.69
CA TRP A 246 -14.01 5.02 -4.26
C TRP A 246 -13.89 4.94 -2.72
N ALA A 247 -13.81 6.09 -2.05
CA ALA A 247 -13.79 6.18 -0.60
C ALA A 247 -15.09 5.64 0.02
N GLY A 248 -16.24 5.91 -0.61
CA GLY A 248 -17.53 5.37 -0.18
C GLY A 248 -17.59 3.84 -0.28
N VAL A 249 -17.06 3.25 -1.36
CA VAL A 249 -16.94 1.79 -1.51
C VAL A 249 -16.03 1.21 -0.43
N ALA A 250 -14.85 1.82 -0.20
CA ALA A 250 -13.93 1.36 0.84
C ALA A 250 -14.58 1.42 2.24
N ALA A 251 -15.29 2.51 2.54
CA ALA A 251 -16.02 2.67 3.81
C ALA A 251 -17.16 1.65 3.97
N LEU A 252 -17.92 1.37 2.90
CA LEU A 252 -18.97 0.34 2.91
C LEU A 252 -18.37 -1.05 3.17
N VAL A 253 -17.27 -1.39 2.49
CA VAL A 253 -16.58 -2.67 2.68
C VAL A 253 -16.02 -2.79 4.11
N LEU A 254 -15.47 -1.71 4.66
CA LEU A 254 -15.03 -1.67 6.06
C LEU A 254 -16.20 -1.92 7.01
N TRP A 255 -17.32 -1.24 6.79
CA TRP A 255 -18.53 -1.42 7.60
C TRP A 255 -19.04 -2.85 7.55
N LEU A 256 -19.13 -3.47 6.36
CA LEU A 256 -19.51 -4.89 6.21
C LEU A 256 -18.54 -5.81 6.97
N ALA A 257 -17.23 -5.55 6.85
CA ALA A 257 -16.21 -6.33 7.55
C ALA A 257 -16.36 -6.25 9.08
N VAL A 258 -16.54 -5.03 9.61
CA VAL A 258 -16.76 -4.84 11.07
C VAL A 258 -18.05 -5.52 11.55
N MET A 259 -19.09 -5.58 10.71
CA MET A 259 -20.33 -6.33 10.97
C MET A 259 -20.17 -7.86 10.83
N GLY A 260 -18.97 -8.36 10.58
CA GLY A 260 -18.69 -9.79 10.42
C GLY A 260 -19.24 -10.39 9.12
N ARG A 261 -19.58 -9.56 8.13
CA ARG A 261 -20.15 -10.01 6.86
C ARG A 261 -19.07 -10.22 5.82
N PRO A 262 -18.92 -11.41 5.21
CA PRO A 262 -17.98 -11.62 4.14
C PRO A 262 -18.42 -10.84 2.90
N LEU A 263 -17.45 -10.27 2.17
CA LEU A 263 -17.72 -9.63 0.88
C LEU A 263 -18.06 -10.67 -0.20
N ILE A 264 -17.41 -11.83 -0.11
CA ILE A 264 -17.61 -12.98 -1.00
C ILE A 264 -17.86 -14.20 -0.11
N ALA A 265 -19.08 -14.68 -0.04
CA ALA A 265 -19.44 -15.90 0.69
C ALA A 265 -19.21 -17.13 -0.21
N GLN A 266 -18.64 -18.19 0.37
CA GLN A 266 -18.53 -19.53 -0.22
C GLN A 266 -19.17 -20.54 0.72
#